data_8935c1e01ac45e777e197071b9dab38d
#
_entry.id   8935c1e01ac45e777e197071b9dab38d
#
_cell.length_a   1.000
_cell.length_b   1.000
_cell.length_c   1.000
_cell.angle_alpha   90.00
_cell.angle_beta   90.00
_cell.angle_gamma   90.00
#
_symmetry.space_group_name_H-M   'P 1'
#
loop_
_entity.id
_entity.type
_entity.pdbx_description
1 polymer ?
#
loop_
_entity_poly.entity_id
_entity_poly.type
_entity_poly.pdbx_seq_one_letter_code
_entity_poly.pdbx_strand_id
1 'polypeptide(L)'
;MQPEQQIQIEVRVLASLHDINAADWDSCACPEATDGGRPIDPFTTHRFLSALEDSGSVGVGTGWQPQYLTAYKDGQLIGCAPLYAKLHSQGEYIFDHNWAHAYEQAGGRYYPKLQIAVPYTPATGRRFLVRPGFEEIGQSTLVKGAVQLAWNNNVSSLHVTFCIEEEVDVGTRMGLMARTTQQFHWRNDSYPDFHRFLDSLSSRKRKNIRKERLRARDFGGDIQVLTGDDLCPEHWQAFWVFYQDTGSRKWGTPYLTRNFFDQLQERLRDDVALILAERDGRYVAGALNFIGRDTLYGRYWGCIEHHPCLHFELCYYQAIDLAIARGMKWVEAGAQGEHKLTRGYLPTQTHSLHWVRDPGFADAISRYLEAERAAITEEIEILTEYGPFKKIQIEEQQ
;
A
#
# COMPACT_ATOMS: atom_id res chain seq x y z
N MET A 1 -5.31 -26.25 44.55
CA MET A 1 -5.40 -26.01 43.11
C MET A 1 -6.14 -24.71 42.94
N GLN A 2 -5.44 -23.63 42.55
CA GLN A 2 -6.11 -22.38 42.11
C GLN A 2 -6.82 -22.71 40.78
N PRO A 3 -8.05 -22.24 40.53
CA PRO A 3 -8.69 -22.42 39.27
C PRO A 3 -7.80 -21.73 38.19
N GLU A 4 -7.41 -22.45 37.14
CA GLU A 4 -6.83 -21.85 35.97
C GLU A 4 -7.77 -20.71 35.55
N GLN A 5 -7.32 -19.49 35.63
CA GLN A 5 -8.04 -18.35 35.07
C GLN A 5 -8.21 -18.62 33.58
N GLN A 6 -9.42 -18.93 33.17
CA GLN A 6 -9.76 -19.18 31.79
C GLN A 6 -9.53 -17.84 31.03
N ILE A 7 -8.48 -17.80 30.21
CA ILE A 7 -8.13 -16.61 29.42
C ILE A 7 -9.33 -16.32 28.53
N GLN A 8 -10.00 -15.21 28.79
CA GLN A 8 -11.14 -14.78 27.98
C GLN A 8 -10.64 -13.94 26.81
N ILE A 9 -10.75 -14.48 25.59
CA ILE A 9 -10.49 -13.74 24.34
C ILE A 9 -11.84 -13.45 23.70
N GLU A 10 -12.06 -12.18 23.40
CA GLU A 10 -13.26 -11.68 22.74
C GLU A 10 -12.89 -11.04 21.41
N VAL A 11 -13.65 -11.34 20.35
CA VAL A 11 -13.51 -10.69 19.03
C VAL A 11 -14.76 -9.86 18.78
N ARG A 12 -14.56 -8.59 18.41
CA ARG A 12 -15.65 -7.66 18.10
C ARG A 12 -15.47 -7.12 16.67
N VAL A 13 -16.58 -6.75 16.07
CA VAL A 13 -16.63 -6.05 14.77
C VAL A 13 -17.16 -4.66 15.01
N LEU A 14 -16.40 -3.64 14.59
CA LEU A 14 -16.80 -2.24 14.68
C LEU A 14 -17.22 -1.73 13.30
N ALA A 15 -18.30 -0.97 13.26
CA ALA A 15 -18.82 -0.39 12.02
C ALA A 15 -18.08 0.92 11.64
N SER A 16 -17.38 1.52 12.58
CA SER A 16 -16.62 2.75 12.41
C SER A 16 -15.40 2.78 13.34
N LEU A 17 -14.35 3.50 12.94
CA LEU A 17 -13.22 3.82 13.81
C LEU A 17 -13.57 4.81 14.92
N HIS A 18 -14.70 5.50 14.83
CA HIS A 18 -15.21 6.32 15.93
C HIS A 18 -15.68 5.49 17.12
N ASP A 19 -15.88 4.18 16.96
CA ASP A 19 -16.28 3.25 18.02
C ASP A 19 -15.08 2.77 18.88
N ILE A 20 -13.85 3.21 18.55
CA ILE A 20 -12.62 2.86 19.28
C ILE A 20 -11.75 4.08 19.50
N ASN A 21 -11.03 4.11 20.64
CA ASN A 21 -10.08 5.18 20.92
C ASN A 21 -8.86 5.08 19.98
N ALA A 22 -8.42 6.23 19.45
CA ALA A 22 -7.28 6.30 18.53
C ALA A 22 -5.99 5.73 19.15
N ALA A 23 -5.72 6.04 20.44
CA ALA A 23 -4.53 5.54 21.12
C ALA A 23 -4.56 4.01 21.32
N ASP A 24 -5.75 3.43 21.54
CA ASP A 24 -5.89 1.98 21.64
C ASP A 24 -5.64 1.31 20.28
N TRP A 25 -6.23 1.82 19.20
CA TRP A 25 -5.96 1.34 17.85
C TRP A 25 -4.47 1.45 17.51
N ASP A 26 -3.89 2.64 17.70
CA ASP A 26 -2.50 2.93 17.32
C ASP A 26 -1.49 2.17 18.17
N SER A 27 -1.85 1.73 19.40
CA SER A 27 -1.03 0.82 20.21
C SER A 27 -0.82 -0.56 19.55
N CYS A 28 -1.70 -0.94 18.62
CA CYS A 28 -1.57 -2.14 17.78
C CYS A 28 -1.02 -1.79 16.40
N ALA A 29 -1.50 -0.71 15.80
CA ALA A 29 -1.17 -0.31 14.43
C ALA A 29 0.23 0.26 14.28
N CYS A 30 0.65 1.13 15.20
CA CYS A 30 1.97 1.78 15.16
C CYS A 30 2.59 1.95 16.56
N PRO A 31 2.80 0.85 17.30
CA PRO A 31 3.35 0.91 18.66
C PRO A 31 4.71 1.62 18.70
N GLU A 32 5.46 1.57 17.63
CA GLU A 32 6.74 2.26 17.46
C GLU A 32 6.65 3.79 17.36
N ALA A 33 5.44 4.32 17.21
CA ALA A 33 5.19 5.76 17.09
C ALA A 33 4.57 6.36 18.36
N THR A 34 4.25 5.56 19.37
CA THR A 34 3.58 6.02 20.61
C THR A 34 4.42 7.02 21.41
N ASP A 35 5.75 6.95 21.30
CA ASP A 35 6.69 7.86 21.96
C ASP A 35 7.10 9.06 21.08
N GLY A 36 6.27 9.45 20.11
CA GLY A 36 6.51 10.57 19.20
C GLY A 36 7.35 10.22 17.97
N GLY A 37 7.62 8.95 17.74
CA GLY A 37 8.24 8.46 16.51
C GLY A 37 7.29 8.51 15.31
N ARG A 38 7.83 8.23 14.12
CA ARG A 38 7.04 8.10 12.90
C ARG A 38 6.58 6.65 12.71
N PRO A 39 5.32 6.40 12.31
CA PRO A 39 4.85 5.04 12.02
C PRO A 39 5.64 4.43 10.86
N ILE A 40 5.89 3.13 10.93
CA ILE A 40 6.48 2.38 9.80
C ILE A 40 5.53 2.44 8.61
N ASP A 41 4.25 2.12 8.84
CA ASP A 41 3.17 2.19 7.87
C ASP A 41 2.17 3.30 8.28
N PRO A 42 2.12 4.44 7.59
CA PRO A 42 1.19 5.51 7.92
C PRO A 42 -0.26 5.16 7.60
N PHE A 43 -0.51 4.16 6.76
CA PHE A 43 -1.83 3.85 6.20
C PHE A 43 -2.71 3.03 7.14
N THR A 44 -2.13 2.33 8.12
CA THR A 44 -2.88 1.55 9.11
C THR A 44 -3.18 2.33 10.38
N THR A 45 -2.69 3.56 10.51
CA THR A 45 -2.96 4.43 11.67
C THR A 45 -4.44 4.80 11.75
N HIS A 46 -4.93 5.00 12.97
CA HIS A 46 -6.30 5.46 13.21
C HIS A 46 -6.61 6.73 12.42
N ARG A 47 -5.71 7.72 12.43
CA ARG A 47 -5.89 9.01 11.75
C ARG A 47 -6.04 8.88 10.23
N PHE A 48 -5.32 7.94 9.58
CA PHE A 48 -5.44 7.74 8.13
C PHE A 48 -6.74 7.03 7.78
N LEU A 49 -7.06 5.94 8.47
CA LEU A 49 -8.26 5.16 8.19
C LEU A 49 -9.54 5.94 8.52
N SER A 50 -9.55 6.71 9.63
CA SER A 50 -10.68 7.59 9.95
C SER A 50 -10.83 8.74 8.95
N ALA A 51 -9.74 9.27 8.38
CA ALA A 51 -9.83 10.26 7.31
C ALA A 51 -10.52 9.70 6.05
N LEU A 52 -10.33 8.42 5.73
CA LEU A 52 -11.07 7.75 4.64
C LEU A 52 -12.57 7.65 4.95
N GLU A 53 -12.96 7.36 6.19
CA GLU A 53 -14.38 7.35 6.61
C GLU A 53 -14.98 8.74 6.59
N ASP A 54 -14.37 9.69 7.31
CA ASP A 54 -14.88 11.05 7.50
C ASP A 54 -15.02 11.80 6.17
N SER A 55 -14.16 11.47 5.21
CA SER A 55 -14.26 12.04 3.87
C SER A 55 -15.35 11.40 3.00
N GLY A 56 -15.94 10.28 3.42
CA GLY A 56 -16.85 9.49 2.59
C GLY A 56 -16.17 8.76 1.45
N SER A 57 -14.83 8.58 1.51
CA SER A 57 -14.08 7.76 0.54
C SER A 57 -14.32 6.27 0.75
N VAL A 58 -14.65 5.84 1.97
CA VAL A 58 -15.16 4.51 2.32
C VAL A 58 -16.50 4.62 3.05
N GLY A 59 -17.29 3.55 3.08
CA GLY A 59 -18.61 3.52 3.71
C GLY A 59 -19.74 3.26 2.71
N VAL A 60 -20.93 3.71 3.05
CA VAL A 60 -22.14 3.45 2.27
C VAL A 60 -22.00 3.95 0.83
N GLY A 61 -22.30 3.08 -0.13
CA GLY A 61 -22.27 3.40 -1.56
C GLY A 61 -20.92 3.34 -2.24
N THR A 62 -19.81 3.17 -1.50
CA THR A 62 -18.44 3.10 -2.07
C THR A 62 -18.01 1.69 -2.45
N GLY A 63 -18.75 0.67 -1.99
CA GLY A 63 -18.39 -0.75 -2.09
C GLY A 63 -17.27 -1.18 -1.13
N TRP A 64 -16.86 -0.32 -0.20
CA TRP A 64 -15.95 -0.57 0.91
C TRP A 64 -16.67 -0.30 2.22
N GLN A 65 -17.43 -1.26 2.73
CA GLN A 65 -18.18 -1.10 3.97
C GLN A 65 -17.32 -1.52 5.16
N PRO A 66 -16.98 -0.61 6.11
CA PRO A 66 -16.17 -0.92 7.27
C PRO A 66 -16.75 -2.04 8.13
N GLN A 67 -15.88 -2.93 8.58
CA GLN A 67 -16.15 -4.06 9.47
C GLN A 67 -14.89 -4.31 10.33
N TYR A 68 -14.33 -3.27 10.96
CA TYR A 68 -13.06 -3.36 11.66
C TYR A 68 -13.06 -4.46 12.71
N LEU A 69 -12.13 -5.39 12.59
CA LEU A 69 -12.03 -6.51 13.50
C LEU A 69 -11.12 -6.13 14.67
N THR A 70 -11.54 -6.42 15.89
CA THR A 70 -10.78 -6.15 17.12
C THR A 70 -10.76 -7.39 18.00
N ALA A 71 -9.62 -7.66 18.64
CA ALA A 71 -9.42 -8.77 19.57
C ALA A 71 -9.03 -8.23 20.94
N TYR A 72 -9.74 -8.67 21.96
CA TYR A 72 -9.51 -8.29 23.35
C TYR A 72 -9.11 -9.51 24.18
N LYS A 73 -8.17 -9.34 25.09
CA LYS A 73 -7.83 -10.30 26.13
C LYS A 73 -8.02 -9.65 27.48
N ASP A 74 -8.87 -10.23 28.31
CA ASP A 74 -9.18 -9.72 29.65
C ASP A 74 -9.56 -8.21 29.65
N GLY A 75 -10.29 -7.76 28.61
CA GLY A 75 -10.71 -6.38 28.40
C GLY A 75 -9.68 -5.46 27.74
N GLN A 76 -8.44 -5.89 27.56
CA GLN A 76 -7.40 -5.13 26.87
C GLN A 76 -7.43 -5.44 25.36
N LEU A 77 -7.38 -4.39 24.51
CA LEU A 77 -7.17 -4.57 23.07
C LEU A 77 -5.76 -5.12 22.83
N ILE A 78 -5.70 -6.31 22.23
CA ILE A 78 -4.44 -6.98 21.87
C ILE A 78 -4.19 -7.01 20.37
N GLY A 79 -5.21 -6.78 19.54
CA GLY A 79 -5.07 -6.74 18.10
C GLY A 79 -6.27 -6.16 17.39
N CYS A 80 -6.04 -5.64 16.17
CA CYS A 80 -7.08 -5.15 15.28
C CYS A 80 -6.70 -5.37 13.81
N ALA A 81 -7.69 -5.29 12.90
CA ALA A 81 -7.46 -5.40 11.47
C ALA A 81 -8.43 -4.50 10.68
N PRO A 82 -7.95 -3.78 9.65
CA PRO A 82 -8.78 -2.95 8.78
C PRO A 82 -9.56 -3.84 7.80
N LEU A 83 -10.69 -4.39 8.26
CA LEU A 83 -11.54 -5.30 7.53
C LEU A 83 -12.75 -4.56 6.95
N TYR A 84 -13.11 -4.91 5.72
CA TYR A 84 -14.22 -4.34 4.97
C TYR A 84 -15.07 -5.43 4.31
N ALA A 85 -16.38 -5.23 4.26
CA ALA A 85 -17.26 -5.97 3.35
C ALA A 85 -17.20 -5.30 1.98
N LYS A 86 -16.89 -6.08 0.95
CA LYS A 86 -16.71 -5.61 -0.43
C LYS A 86 -17.83 -6.04 -1.33
N LEU A 87 -18.38 -5.08 -2.08
CA LEU A 87 -19.42 -5.33 -3.08
C LEU A 87 -18.90 -5.45 -4.51
N HIS A 88 -17.61 -5.17 -4.71
CA HIS A 88 -16.86 -5.25 -5.98
C HIS A 88 -15.36 -5.28 -5.69
N SER A 89 -14.52 -5.61 -6.67
CA SER A 89 -13.06 -5.68 -6.51
C SER A 89 -12.30 -4.42 -6.94
N GLN A 90 -12.98 -3.27 -7.01
CA GLN A 90 -12.32 -2.01 -7.35
C GLN A 90 -11.52 -1.46 -6.17
N GLY A 91 -10.36 -0.89 -6.47
CA GLY A 91 -9.48 -0.23 -5.50
C GLY A 91 -8.64 -1.17 -4.63
N GLU A 92 -8.58 -2.48 -4.95
CA GLU A 92 -7.84 -3.50 -4.19
C GLU A 92 -6.41 -3.72 -4.69
N TYR A 93 -6.17 -3.53 -6.00
CA TYR A 93 -4.89 -3.70 -6.70
C TYR A 93 -4.29 -5.13 -6.68
N ILE A 94 -4.93 -6.08 -6.01
CA ILE A 94 -4.73 -7.52 -6.17
C ILE A 94 -5.97 -8.04 -6.89
N PHE A 95 -5.82 -8.33 -8.19
CA PHE A 95 -6.96 -8.59 -9.04
C PHE A 95 -7.46 -10.03 -8.91
N ASP A 96 -8.74 -10.16 -8.60
CA ASP A 96 -9.47 -11.43 -8.48
C ASP A 96 -10.71 -11.49 -9.42
N HIS A 97 -10.75 -10.64 -10.43
CA HIS A 97 -11.87 -10.58 -11.39
C HIS A 97 -12.10 -11.91 -12.10
N ASN A 98 -11.03 -12.64 -12.42
CA ASN A 98 -11.13 -13.94 -13.05
C ASN A 98 -11.75 -14.98 -12.09
N TRP A 99 -11.46 -14.87 -10.78
CA TRP A 99 -12.06 -15.73 -9.78
C TRP A 99 -13.56 -15.43 -9.62
N ALA A 100 -13.92 -14.15 -9.54
CA ALA A 100 -15.29 -13.72 -9.48
C ALA A 100 -16.09 -14.24 -10.69
N HIS A 101 -15.56 -14.04 -11.90
CA HIS A 101 -16.21 -14.51 -13.12
C HIS A 101 -16.37 -16.03 -13.17
N ALA A 102 -15.32 -16.79 -12.84
CA ALA A 102 -15.38 -18.26 -12.81
C ALA A 102 -16.39 -18.78 -11.78
N TYR A 103 -16.43 -18.18 -10.59
CA TYR A 103 -17.37 -18.55 -9.54
C TYR A 103 -18.83 -18.28 -9.93
N GLU A 104 -19.09 -17.13 -10.55
CA GLU A 104 -20.42 -16.73 -11.03
C GLU A 104 -20.86 -17.60 -12.22
N GLN A 105 -19.97 -17.96 -13.14
CA GLN A 105 -20.27 -18.92 -14.21
C GLN A 105 -20.62 -20.33 -13.67
N ALA A 106 -20.04 -20.71 -12.53
CA ALA A 106 -20.40 -21.96 -11.85
C ALA A 106 -21.72 -21.87 -11.05
N GLY A 107 -22.43 -20.74 -11.13
CA GLY A 107 -23.71 -20.51 -10.43
C GLY A 107 -23.56 -20.00 -9.00
N GLY A 108 -22.34 -19.67 -8.56
CA GLY A 108 -22.08 -19.06 -7.26
C GLY A 108 -22.34 -17.55 -7.24
N ARG A 109 -22.38 -16.97 -6.05
CA ARG A 109 -22.44 -15.52 -5.84
C ARG A 109 -21.15 -15.05 -5.19
N TYR A 110 -20.27 -14.36 -5.94
CA TYR A 110 -18.96 -13.96 -5.44
C TYR A 110 -19.03 -12.81 -4.44
N TYR A 111 -19.84 -11.81 -4.70
CA TYR A 111 -20.03 -10.67 -3.79
C TYR A 111 -21.28 -10.82 -2.92
N PRO A 112 -21.25 -10.35 -1.65
CA PRO A 112 -20.14 -9.70 -0.97
C PRO A 112 -19.03 -10.67 -0.61
N LYS A 113 -17.79 -10.12 -0.47
CA LYS A 113 -16.62 -10.80 0.09
C LYS A 113 -16.05 -9.97 1.24
N LEU A 114 -15.18 -10.53 2.07
CA LEU A 114 -14.45 -9.79 3.09
C LEU A 114 -13.02 -9.46 2.60
N GLN A 115 -12.53 -8.29 3.01
CA GLN A 115 -11.23 -7.79 2.62
C GLN A 115 -10.52 -7.13 3.82
N ILE A 116 -9.39 -7.68 4.27
CA ILE A 116 -8.46 -7.01 5.17
C ILE A 116 -7.43 -6.30 4.30
N ALA A 117 -7.50 -4.98 4.25
CA ALA A 117 -6.65 -4.13 3.40
C ALA A 117 -6.73 -2.68 3.85
N VAL A 118 -5.79 -1.87 3.37
CA VAL A 118 -5.96 -0.42 3.36
C VAL A 118 -6.64 -0.04 2.05
N PRO A 119 -7.82 0.61 2.08
CA PRO A 119 -8.54 0.99 0.86
C PRO A 119 -7.69 1.85 -0.08
N TYR A 120 -7.76 1.55 -1.37
CA TYR A 120 -7.10 2.29 -2.46
C TYR A 120 -5.57 2.38 -2.35
N THR A 121 -4.93 1.52 -1.52
CA THR A 121 -3.53 1.65 -1.13
C THR A 121 -2.76 0.35 -1.37
N PRO A 122 -2.11 0.17 -2.54
CA PRO A 122 -1.26 -0.98 -2.84
C PRO A 122 0.15 -0.81 -2.22
N ALA A 123 0.21 -0.68 -0.91
CA ALA A 123 1.45 -0.61 -0.13
C ALA A 123 1.55 -1.82 0.80
N THR A 124 2.73 -2.43 0.87
CA THR A 124 3.00 -3.54 1.78
C THR A 124 3.09 -3.04 3.22
N GLY A 125 2.42 -3.75 4.11
CA GLY A 125 2.43 -3.43 5.55
C GLY A 125 1.69 -4.48 6.35
N ARG A 126 1.71 -4.35 7.68
CA ARG A 126 0.96 -5.24 8.56
C ARG A 126 -0.55 -5.12 8.32
N ARG A 127 -1.23 -6.26 8.35
CA ARG A 127 -2.68 -6.35 8.20
C ARG A 127 -3.35 -6.92 9.46
N PHE A 128 -2.61 -7.75 10.20
CA PHE A 128 -2.97 -8.16 11.54
C PHE A 128 -2.19 -7.31 12.54
N LEU A 129 -2.77 -6.16 12.90
CA LEU A 129 -2.14 -5.16 13.77
C LEU A 129 -2.23 -5.67 15.21
N VAL A 130 -1.10 -5.98 15.83
CA VAL A 130 -1.06 -6.61 17.14
C VAL A 130 -0.18 -5.80 18.08
N ARG A 131 -0.65 -5.65 19.31
CA ARG A 131 0.10 -5.01 20.39
C ARG A 131 1.36 -5.84 20.70
N PRO A 132 2.54 -5.19 20.92
CA PRO A 132 3.75 -5.90 21.32
C PRO A 132 3.55 -6.85 22.50
N GLY A 133 4.10 -8.06 22.38
CA GLY A 133 3.96 -9.12 23.37
C GLY A 133 2.73 -10.01 23.20
N PHE A 134 1.89 -9.75 22.19
CA PHE A 134 0.71 -10.57 21.88
C PHE A 134 0.72 -11.12 20.43
N GLU A 135 1.86 -11.10 19.75
CA GLU A 135 1.98 -11.35 18.32
C GLU A 135 1.29 -12.65 17.90
N GLU A 136 1.67 -13.77 18.50
CA GLU A 136 1.15 -15.09 18.11
C GLU A 136 -0.35 -15.24 18.40
N ILE A 137 -0.77 -14.90 19.62
CA ILE A 137 -2.17 -15.02 20.02
C ILE A 137 -3.07 -14.00 19.32
N GLY A 138 -2.58 -12.77 19.14
CA GLY A 138 -3.32 -11.69 18.47
C GLY A 138 -3.55 -12.01 17.00
N GLN A 139 -2.49 -12.34 16.26
CA GLN A 139 -2.61 -12.69 14.84
C GLN A 139 -3.52 -13.90 14.61
N SER A 140 -3.30 -14.99 15.38
CA SER A 140 -4.13 -16.19 15.27
C SER A 140 -5.61 -15.91 15.60
N THR A 141 -5.87 -15.06 16.57
CA THR A 141 -7.25 -14.65 16.93
C THR A 141 -7.90 -13.84 15.81
N LEU A 142 -7.17 -12.89 15.22
CA LEU A 142 -7.69 -12.07 14.12
C LEU A 142 -7.98 -12.92 12.88
N VAL A 143 -7.09 -13.84 12.51
CA VAL A 143 -7.33 -14.77 11.37
C VAL A 143 -8.58 -15.62 11.62
N LYS A 144 -8.67 -16.27 12.81
CA LYS A 144 -9.85 -17.10 13.16
C LYS A 144 -11.14 -16.26 13.15
N GLY A 145 -11.09 -15.06 13.77
CA GLY A 145 -12.21 -14.15 13.83
C GLY A 145 -12.71 -13.73 12.45
N ALA A 146 -11.78 -13.39 11.54
CA ALA A 146 -12.11 -12.99 10.17
C ALA A 146 -12.74 -14.15 9.37
N VAL A 147 -12.18 -15.35 9.45
CA VAL A 147 -12.74 -16.55 8.79
C VAL A 147 -14.11 -16.90 9.39
N GLN A 148 -14.26 -16.83 10.71
CA GLN A 148 -15.54 -17.10 11.37
C GLN A 148 -16.60 -16.04 10.97
N LEU A 149 -16.22 -14.78 10.86
CA LEU A 149 -17.10 -13.71 10.38
C LEU A 149 -17.55 -13.99 8.93
N ALA A 150 -16.58 -14.37 8.06
CA ALA A 150 -16.89 -14.74 6.68
C ALA A 150 -17.84 -15.93 6.61
N TRP A 151 -17.62 -16.94 7.45
CA TRP A 151 -18.49 -18.12 7.54
C TRP A 151 -19.91 -17.77 8.01
N ASN A 152 -20.03 -17.02 9.11
CA ASN A 152 -21.31 -16.65 9.71
C ASN A 152 -22.18 -15.76 8.79
N ASN A 153 -21.54 -14.89 8.02
CA ASN A 153 -22.24 -13.98 7.08
C ASN A 153 -22.43 -14.59 5.68
N ASN A 154 -22.10 -15.86 5.49
CA ASN A 154 -22.28 -16.57 4.22
C ASN A 154 -21.65 -15.83 3.02
N VAL A 155 -20.50 -15.17 3.21
CA VAL A 155 -19.76 -14.54 2.13
C VAL A 155 -18.88 -15.56 1.40
N SER A 156 -18.55 -15.29 0.13
CA SER A 156 -17.80 -16.20 -0.75
C SER A 156 -16.37 -16.44 -0.30
N SER A 157 -15.71 -15.39 0.20
CA SER A 157 -14.27 -15.39 0.45
C SER A 157 -13.84 -14.30 1.43
N LEU A 158 -12.62 -14.45 1.95
CA LEU A 158 -11.86 -13.48 2.71
C LEU A 158 -10.48 -13.29 2.03
N HIS A 159 -10.07 -12.06 1.86
CA HIS A 159 -8.78 -11.69 1.28
C HIS A 159 -8.01 -10.77 2.24
N VAL A 160 -6.70 -11.01 2.36
CA VAL A 160 -5.76 -10.13 3.08
C VAL A 160 -4.72 -9.69 2.07
N THR A 161 -4.70 -8.42 1.66
CA THR A 161 -3.85 -7.97 0.56
C THR A 161 -2.72 -7.08 1.04
N PHE A 162 -1.55 -7.22 0.38
CA PHE A 162 -0.31 -6.50 0.69
C PHE A 162 0.16 -6.70 2.14
N CYS A 163 -0.02 -7.92 2.67
CA CYS A 163 0.49 -8.32 3.97
C CYS A 163 2.02 -8.54 3.93
N ILE A 164 2.66 -8.51 5.09
CA ILE A 164 4.08 -8.82 5.24
C ILE A 164 4.31 -10.34 5.25
N GLU A 165 5.55 -10.77 5.02
CA GLU A 165 5.92 -12.18 4.90
C GLU A 165 5.63 -12.97 6.19
N GLU A 166 5.86 -12.40 7.36
CA GLU A 166 5.57 -13.01 8.65
C GLU A 166 4.07 -13.32 8.83
N GLU A 167 3.20 -12.50 8.27
CA GLU A 167 1.75 -12.75 8.27
C GLU A 167 1.35 -13.86 7.29
N VAL A 168 2.10 -14.04 6.21
CA VAL A 168 1.90 -15.17 5.28
C VAL A 168 2.13 -16.50 6.00
N ASP A 169 3.19 -16.60 6.79
CA ASP A 169 3.50 -17.80 7.57
C ASP A 169 2.40 -18.13 8.58
N VAL A 170 1.88 -17.12 9.27
CA VAL A 170 0.76 -17.32 10.21
C VAL A 170 -0.50 -17.74 9.47
N GLY A 171 -0.87 -17.03 8.41
CA GLY A 171 -2.09 -17.29 7.65
C GLY A 171 -2.09 -18.68 7.01
N THR A 172 -0.97 -19.12 6.42
CA THR A 172 -0.86 -20.43 5.79
C THR A 172 -0.93 -21.56 6.81
N ARG A 173 -0.29 -21.43 7.97
CA ARG A 173 -0.47 -22.40 9.08
C ARG A 173 -1.91 -22.53 9.55
N MET A 174 -2.71 -21.47 9.33
CA MET A 174 -4.13 -21.43 9.70
C MET A 174 -5.08 -21.76 8.54
N GLY A 175 -4.54 -22.26 7.42
CA GLY A 175 -5.32 -22.76 6.29
C GLY A 175 -5.71 -21.71 5.26
N LEU A 176 -5.12 -20.50 5.26
CA LEU A 176 -5.29 -19.55 4.17
C LEU A 176 -4.31 -19.87 3.03
N MET A 177 -4.73 -19.63 1.79
CA MET A 177 -3.90 -19.79 0.60
C MET A 177 -3.05 -18.54 0.37
N ALA A 178 -1.73 -18.72 0.25
CA ALA A 178 -0.82 -17.62 -0.06
C ALA A 178 -0.77 -17.35 -1.57
N ARG A 179 -0.82 -16.08 -1.95
CA ARG A 179 -0.59 -15.59 -3.30
C ARG A 179 0.60 -14.62 -3.31
N THR A 180 1.47 -14.77 -4.29
CA THR A 180 2.60 -13.86 -4.53
C THR A 180 2.36 -13.09 -5.81
N THR A 181 2.56 -11.79 -5.77
CA THR A 181 2.59 -10.89 -6.94
C THR A 181 3.85 -10.04 -6.87
N GLN A 182 4.03 -9.09 -7.79
CA GLN A 182 5.21 -8.23 -7.78
C GLN A 182 4.85 -6.75 -7.91
N GLN A 183 5.70 -5.92 -7.30
CA GLN A 183 5.77 -4.49 -7.52
C GLN A 183 7.22 -4.07 -7.81
N PHE A 184 7.45 -2.78 -8.07
CA PHE A 184 8.80 -2.25 -8.30
C PHE A 184 9.14 -1.26 -7.20
N HIS A 185 10.16 -1.58 -6.39
CA HIS A 185 10.63 -0.75 -5.29
C HIS A 185 12.06 -0.28 -5.55
N TRP A 186 12.36 0.95 -5.18
CA TRP A 186 13.72 1.45 -5.16
C TRP A 186 14.29 1.30 -3.75
N ARG A 187 15.52 0.77 -3.66
CA ARG A 187 16.24 0.59 -2.41
C ARG A 187 17.38 1.58 -2.31
N ASN A 188 17.51 2.21 -1.15
CA ASN A 188 18.63 3.06 -0.83
C ASN A 188 19.77 2.21 -0.25
N ASP A 189 20.82 2.02 -1.02
CA ASP A 189 22.04 1.34 -0.58
C ASP A 189 23.00 2.35 0.11
N SER A 190 22.44 3.21 0.98
CA SER A 190 23.17 4.26 1.72
C SER A 190 23.82 5.29 0.79
N TYR A 191 23.16 5.64 -0.29
CA TYR A 191 23.67 6.68 -1.20
C TYR A 191 23.69 8.04 -0.47
N PRO A 192 24.82 8.76 -0.48
CA PRO A 192 24.89 10.09 0.11
C PRO A 192 24.14 11.15 -0.71
N ASP A 193 23.98 10.92 -2.01
CA ASP A 193 23.27 11.80 -2.94
C ASP A 193 22.81 11.04 -4.20
N PHE A 194 22.00 11.70 -5.01
CA PHE A 194 21.48 11.14 -6.26
C PHE A 194 22.60 10.84 -7.29
N HIS A 195 23.72 11.59 -7.25
CA HIS A 195 24.83 11.35 -8.17
C HIS A 195 25.48 10.00 -7.89
N ARG A 196 25.66 9.64 -6.63
CA ARG A 196 26.19 8.33 -6.21
C ARG A 196 25.23 7.20 -6.54
N PHE A 197 23.91 7.41 -6.41
CA PHE A 197 22.95 6.47 -6.95
C PHE A 197 23.14 6.28 -8.46
N LEU A 198 23.28 7.36 -9.24
CA LEU A 198 23.54 7.25 -10.67
C LEU A 198 24.83 6.50 -10.98
N ASP A 199 25.87 6.63 -10.14
CA ASP A 199 27.13 5.94 -10.33
C ASP A 199 27.04 4.42 -10.12
N SER A 200 26.05 3.92 -9.40
CA SER A 200 25.77 2.49 -9.28
C SER A 200 25.17 1.89 -10.56
N LEU A 201 24.62 2.73 -11.45
CA LEU A 201 23.97 2.29 -12.66
C LEU A 201 24.97 2.09 -13.83
N SER A 202 24.57 1.24 -14.77
CA SER A 202 25.28 1.07 -16.05
C SER A 202 25.35 2.40 -16.80
N SER A 203 26.44 2.62 -17.58
CA SER A 203 26.71 3.88 -18.28
C SER A 203 25.54 4.35 -19.15
N ARG A 204 24.88 3.41 -19.86
CA ARG A 204 23.73 3.71 -20.72
C ARG A 204 22.54 4.21 -19.91
N LYS A 205 22.20 3.52 -18.78
CA LYS A 205 21.06 3.86 -17.96
C LYS A 205 21.27 5.20 -17.23
N ARG A 206 22.46 5.42 -16.67
CA ARG A 206 22.87 6.69 -16.08
C ARG A 206 22.74 7.86 -17.06
N LYS A 207 23.21 7.69 -18.31
CA LYS A 207 23.08 8.72 -19.35
C LYS A 207 21.62 9.02 -19.66
N ASN A 208 20.77 7.99 -19.73
CA ASN A 208 19.35 8.16 -20.01
C ASN A 208 18.64 8.95 -18.92
N ILE A 209 18.86 8.61 -17.63
CA ILE A 209 18.26 9.31 -16.50
C ILE A 209 18.69 10.78 -16.49
N ARG A 210 19.97 11.07 -16.70
CA ARG A 210 20.46 12.46 -16.80
C ARG A 210 19.77 13.23 -17.91
N LYS A 211 19.56 12.60 -19.07
CA LYS A 211 18.84 13.21 -20.19
C LYS A 211 17.37 13.42 -19.90
N GLU A 212 16.71 12.48 -19.21
CA GLU A 212 15.30 12.62 -18.79
C GLU A 212 15.13 13.77 -17.81
N ARG A 213 16.00 13.88 -16.79
CA ARG A 213 15.98 14.99 -15.83
C ARG A 213 16.24 16.36 -16.48
N LEU A 214 17.17 16.43 -17.44
CA LEU A 214 17.38 17.67 -18.21
C LEU A 214 16.13 18.02 -19.02
N ARG A 215 15.55 17.03 -19.72
CA ARG A 215 14.35 17.27 -20.55
C ARG A 215 13.12 17.62 -19.71
N ALA A 216 13.02 17.10 -18.50
CA ALA A 216 11.95 17.48 -17.58
C ALA A 216 12.02 18.96 -17.20
N ARG A 217 13.24 19.53 -17.06
CA ARG A 217 13.45 20.97 -16.77
C ARG A 217 13.04 21.91 -17.92
N ASP A 218 12.97 21.39 -19.14
CA ASP A 218 12.54 22.15 -20.31
C ASP A 218 11.05 22.57 -20.24
N PHE A 219 10.30 22.15 -19.20
CA PHE A 219 8.92 22.62 -19.00
C PHE A 219 8.86 24.10 -18.61
N GLY A 220 9.99 24.71 -18.26
CA GLY A 220 10.11 26.15 -18.06
C GLY A 220 9.52 26.68 -16.76
N GLY A 221 9.53 25.87 -15.71
CA GLY A 221 9.03 26.22 -14.39
C GLY A 221 9.88 25.63 -13.26
N ASP A 222 9.38 25.68 -12.05
CA ASP A 222 10.02 25.21 -10.83
C ASP A 222 9.32 23.97 -10.27
N ILE A 223 10.10 23.11 -9.57
CA ILE A 223 9.59 21.94 -8.85
C ILE A 223 9.79 22.19 -7.36
N GLN A 224 8.69 22.06 -6.61
CA GLN A 224 8.65 22.25 -5.16
C GLN A 224 8.33 20.92 -4.49
N VAL A 225 9.00 20.60 -3.37
CA VAL A 225 8.71 19.46 -2.50
C VAL A 225 8.17 20.04 -1.18
N LEU A 226 6.88 19.88 -0.97
CA LEU A 226 6.14 20.49 0.14
C LEU A 226 5.76 19.43 1.18
N THR A 227 6.03 19.70 2.46
CA THR A 227 5.72 18.82 3.59
C THR A 227 5.33 19.63 4.82
N GLY A 228 4.53 19.08 5.73
CA GLY A 228 4.20 19.74 6.99
C GLY A 228 3.63 21.14 6.81
N ASP A 229 4.28 22.12 7.43
CA ASP A 229 3.82 23.52 7.42
C ASP A 229 3.99 24.25 6.07
N ASP A 230 4.74 23.66 5.12
CA ASP A 230 4.83 24.18 3.75
C ASP A 230 3.51 23.98 2.97
N LEU A 231 2.68 23.04 3.41
CA LEU A 231 1.42 22.70 2.76
C LEU A 231 0.33 23.71 3.14
N CYS A 232 -0.41 24.16 2.12
CA CYS A 232 -1.57 25.04 2.30
C CYS A 232 -2.75 24.57 1.44
N PRO A 233 -3.97 25.08 1.68
CA PRO A 233 -5.18 24.66 0.97
C PRO A 233 -5.10 24.83 -0.56
N GLU A 234 -4.36 25.82 -1.06
CA GLU A 234 -4.16 26.09 -2.48
C GLU A 234 -3.43 24.95 -3.19
N HIS A 235 -2.46 24.30 -2.52
CA HIS A 235 -1.74 23.15 -3.04
C HIS A 235 -2.68 21.96 -3.24
N TRP A 236 -3.59 21.70 -2.29
CA TRP A 236 -4.59 20.65 -2.38
C TRP A 236 -5.65 20.94 -3.43
N GLN A 237 -6.01 22.22 -3.62
CA GLN A 237 -6.91 22.63 -4.71
C GLN A 237 -6.32 22.30 -6.08
N ALA A 238 -5.04 22.61 -6.29
CA ALA A 238 -4.35 22.30 -7.53
C ALA A 238 -4.24 20.78 -7.73
N PHE A 239 -3.82 20.05 -6.67
CA PHE A 239 -3.65 18.60 -6.76
C PHE A 239 -4.98 17.88 -6.99
N TRP A 240 -6.08 18.35 -6.42
CA TRP A 240 -7.42 17.81 -6.69
C TRP A 240 -7.78 17.84 -8.18
N VAL A 241 -7.48 18.95 -8.85
CA VAL A 241 -7.71 19.07 -10.31
C VAL A 241 -6.90 18.01 -11.06
N PHE A 242 -5.63 17.81 -10.70
CA PHE A 242 -4.77 16.81 -11.34
C PHE A 242 -5.25 15.37 -11.08
N TYR A 243 -5.70 15.10 -9.86
CA TYR A 243 -6.23 13.79 -9.48
C TYR A 243 -7.50 13.44 -10.27
N GLN A 244 -8.42 14.39 -10.39
CA GLN A 244 -9.66 14.25 -11.18
C GLN A 244 -9.36 13.98 -12.66
N ASP A 245 -8.48 14.74 -13.28
CA ASP A 245 -8.13 14.59 -14.68
C ASP A 245 -7.49 13.21 -14.96
N THR A 246 -6.57 12.77 -14.13
CA THR A 246 -5.96 11.44 -14.27
C THR A 246 -6.97 10.31 -14.02
N GLY A 247 -7.83 10.45 -13.01
CA GLY A 247 -8.89 9.48 -12.69
C GLY A 247 -9.85 9.30 -13.86
N SER A 248 -10.36 10.38 -14.41
CA SER A 248 -11.32 10.36 -15.53
C SER A 248 -10.74 9.71 -16.81
N ARG A 249 -9.45 9.90 -17.06
CA ARG A 249 -8.77 9.31 -18.24
C ARG A 249 -8.46 7.82 -18.09
N LYS A 250 -8.21 7.32 -16.87
CA LYS A 250 -7.74 5.94 -16.67
C LYS A 250 -8.81 4.99 -16.13
N TRP A 251 -9.63 5.43 -15.19
CA TRP A 251 -10.46 4.54 -14.37
C TRP A 251 -11.94 4.94 -14.31
N GLY A 252 -12.33 6.00 -14.99
CA GLY A 252 -13.71 6.53 -15.01
C GLY A 252 -14.00 7.44 -13.82
N THR A 253 -14.08 6.93 -12.59
CA THR A 253 -14.38 7.72 -11.40
C THR A 253 -13.22 7.62 -10.39
N PRO A 254 -12.67 8.75 -9.91
CA PRO A 254 -11.70 8.76 -8.83
C PRO A 254 -12.28 8.16 -7.53
N TYR A 255 -11.47 7.40 -6.80
CA TYR A 255 -11.93 6.74 -5.56
C TYR A 255 -12.03 7.68 -4.36
N LEU A 256 -11.09 8.62 -4.24
CA LEU A 256 -11.03 9.55 -3.12
C LEU A 256 -11.88 10.78 -3.40
N THR A 257 -12.52 11.30 -2.36
CA THR A 257 -13.31 12.52 -2.43
C THR A 257 -12.44 13.76 -2.27
N ARG A 258 -12.98 14.94 -2.60
CA ARG A 258 -12.30 16.21 -2.31
C ARG A 258 -11.98 16.35 -0.82
N ASN A 259 -12.95 16.00 0.03
CA ASN A 259 -12.81 16.11 1.48
C ASN A 259 -11.63 15.26 2.03
N PHE A 260 -11.24 14.17 1.38
CA PHE A 260 -10.06 13.41 1.79
C PHE A 260 -8.78 14.26 1.73
N PHE A 261 -8.63 15.09 0.71
CA PHE A 261 -7.47 15.99 0.61
C PHE A 261 -7.50 17.12 1.65
N ASP A 262 -8.69 17.57 2.03
CA ASP A 262 -8.85 18.50 3.14
C ASP A 262 -8.47 17.84 4.48
N GLN A 263 -8.82 16.56 4.68
CA GLN A 263 -8.37 15.77 5.84
C GLN A 263 -6.84 15.56 5.84
N LEU A 264 -6.20 15.41 4.69
CA LEU A 264 -4.72 15.35 4.63
C LEU A 264 -4.09 16.63 5.16
N GLN A 265 -4.64 17.81 4.81
CA GLN A 265 -4.17 19.08 5.32
C GLN A 265 -4.33 19.19 6.85
N GLU A 266 -5.47 18.77 7.37
CA GLU A 266 -5.81 18.96 8.78
C GLU A 266 -5.10 17.97 9.71
N ARG A 267 -4.99 16.70 9.30
CA ARG A 267 -4.60 15.59 10.21
C ARG A 267 -3.31 14.89 9.83
N LEU A 268 -2.88 14.96 8.55
CA LEU A 268 -1.85 14.11 7.97
C LEU A 268 -0.77 14.89 7.22
N ARG A 269 -0.75 16.24 7.30
CA ARG A 269 0.21 17.06 6.55
C ARG A 269 1.68 16.69 6.81
N ASP A 270 1.99 16.22 8.02
CA ASP A 270 3.33 15.78 8.39
C ASP A 270 3.69 14.39 7.81
N ASP A 271 2.68 13.61 7.41
CA ASP A 271 2.85 12.27 6.84
C ASP A 271 2.86 12.27 5.32
N VAL A 272 2.82 13.44 4.69
CA VAL A 272 2.80 13.54 3.22
C VAL A 272 3.93 14.40 2.69
N ALA A 273 4.35 14.09 1.45
CA ALA A 273 5.17 14.94 0.61
C ALA A 273 4.46 15.15 -0.72
N LEU A 274 4.06 16.39 -0.97
CA LEU A 274 3.44 16.80 -2.22
C LEU A 274 4.49 17.47 -3.10
N ILE A 275 4.78 16.86 -4.24
CA ILE A 275 5.75 17.37 -5.21
C ILE A 275 4.96 18.05 -6.32
N LEU A 276 5.09 19.35 -6.44
CA LEU A 276 4.36 20.17 -7.41
C LEU A 276 5.31 20.80 -8.43
N ALA A 277 4.88 20.85 -9.68
CA ALA A 277 5.51 21.62 -10.74
C ALA A 277 4.69 22.89 -10.99
N GLU A 278 5.34 24.04 -10.86
CA GLU A 278 4.76 25.36 -11.08
C GLU A 278 5.37 26.01 -12.34
N ARG A 279 4.53 26.60 -13.18
CA ARG A 279 4.94 27.33 -14.36
C ARG A 279 4.03 28.55 -14.55
N ASP A 280 4.64 29.71 -14.80
CA ASP A 280 3.94 30.98 -15.01
C ASP A 280 2.94 31.32 -13.88
N GLY A 281 3.32 31.04 -12.61
CA GLY A 281 2.49 31.27 -11.42
C GLY A 281 1.31 30.31 -11.26
N ARG A 282 1.33 29.15 -11.95
CA ARG A 282 0.29 28.12 -11.88
C ARG A 282 0.90 26.74 -11.67
N TYR A 283 0.31 25.95 -10.79
CA TYR A 283 0.64 24.54 -10.68
C TYR A 283 0.12 23.78 -11.90
N VAL A 284 0.98 23.00 -12.56
CA VAL A 284 0.67 22.29 -13.82
C VAL A 284 0.70 20.77 -13.67
N ALA A 285 1.40 20.26 -12.67
CA ALA A 285 1.50 18.83 -12.39
C ALA A 285 1.82 18.58 -10.91
N GLY A 286 1.52 17.37 -10.42
CA GLY A 286 1.84 17.01 -9.05
C GLY A 286 1.91 15.51 -8.81
N ALA A 287 2.71 15.13 -7.80
CA ALA A 287 2.83 13.78 -7.28
C ALA A 287 2.66 13.79 -5.75
N LEU A 288 1.71 13.01 -5.25
CA LEU A 288 1.46 12.83 -3.83
C LEU A 288 2.18 11.58 -3.33
N ASN A 289 2.98 11.75 -2.30
CA ASN A 289 3.67 10.68 -1.60
C ASN A 289 3.28 10.67 -0.11
N PHE A 290 3.30 9.49 0.52
CA PHE A 290 3.18 9.36 1.97
C PHE A 290 4.54 8.98 2.56
N ILE A 291 4.78 9.45 3.79
CA ILE A 291 6.05 9.32 4.48
C ILE A 291 5.87 8.36 5.64
N GLY A 292 6.37 7.13 5.50
CA GLY A 292 6.57 6.20 6.62
C GLY A 292 7.91 6.46 7.32
N ARG A 293 8.26 5.63 8.30
CA ARG A 293 9.54 5.76 8.97
C ARG A 293 10.73 5.49 8.05
N ASP A 294 10.67 4.39 7.30
CA ASP A 294 11.77 3.92 6.46
C ASP A 294 11.42 3.92 4.96
N THR A 295 10.18 4.25 4.60
CA THR A 295 9.65 4.13 3.23
C THR A 295 8.90 5.36 2.79
N LEU A 296 9.18 5.83 1.58
CA LEU A 296 8.39 6.83 0.87
C LEU A 296 7.45 6.12 -0.11
N TYR A 297 6.16 6.38 0.03
CA TYR A 297 5.12 5.73 -0.75
C TYR A 297 4.54 6.68 -1.80
N GLY A 298 4.96 6.56 -3.06
CA GLY A 298 4.36 7.28 -4.18
C GLY A 298 2.95 6.75 -4.46
N ARG A 299 1.95 7.65 -4.42
CA ARG A 299 0.54 7.23 -4.49
C ARG A 299 -0.20 7.73 -5.72
N TYR A 300 -0.26 9.01 -5.90
CA TYR A 300 -1.08 9.62 -6.95
C TYR A 300 -0.28 10.62 -7.75
N TRP A 301 -0.55 10.65 -9.05
CA TRP A 301 0.03 11.60 -10.00
C TRP A 301 -1.08 12.20 -10.86
N GLY A 302 -0.90 13.46 -11.22
CA GLY A 302 -1.72 14.07 -12.26
C GLY A 302 -1.11 15.34 -12.81
N CYS A 303 -1.62 15.79 -13.95
CA CYS A 303 -1.17 17.01 -14.62
C CYS A 303 -2.25 17.57 -15.52
N ILE A 304 -2.24 18.89 -15.69
CA ILE A 304 -3.06 19.63 -16.67
C ILE A 304 -2.27 20.02 -17.91
N GLU A 305 -0.93 19.97 -17.83
CA GLU A 305 -0.04 20.17 -18.96
C GLU A 305 0.87 18.95 -19.16
N HIS A 306 1.06 18.55 -20.40
CA HIS A 306 1.92 17.43 -20.76
C HIS A 306 3.30 17.88 -21.17
N HIS A 307 4.27 17.68 -20.27
CA HIS A 307 5.68 17.95 -20.53
C HIS A 307 6.49 16.66 -20.59
N PRO A 308 7.38 16.47 -21.58
CA PRO A 308 8.19 15.28 -21.71
C PRO A 308 9.02 15.03 -20.45
N CYS A 309 8.98 13.80 -19.94
CA CYS A 309 9.70 13.32 -18.73
C CYS A 309 9.29 13.97 -17.40
N LEU A 310 8.37 14.94 -17.34
CA LEU A 310 7.96 15.58 -16.10
C LEU A 310 7.33 14.56 -15.12
N HIS A 311 6.53 13.61 -15.62
CA HIS A 311 6.04 12.50 -14.81
C HIS A 311 7.16 11.70 -14.14
N PHE A 312 8.23 11.38 -14.87
CA PHE A 312 9.36 10.63 -14.31
C PHE A 312 10.13 11.46 -13.28
N GLU A 313 10.29 12.74 -13.54
CA GLU A 313 10.94 13.66 -12.60
C GLU A 313 10.18 13.71 -11.26
N LEU A 314 8.86 13.99 -11.27
CA LEU A 314 8.10 14.15 -10.05
C LEU A 314 7.84 12.84 -9.31
N CYS A 315 7.50 11.77 -10.04
CA CYS A 315 7.11 10.49 -9.42
C CYS A 315 8.27 9.61 -8.99
N TYR A 316 9.45 9.74 -9.65
CA TYR A 316 10.57 8.82 -9.40
C TYR A 316 11.83 9.55 -8.95
N TYR A 317 12.30 10.57 -9.67
CA TYR A 317 13.59 11.18 -9.36
C TYR A 317 13.52 12.07 -8.13
N GLN A 318 12.51 12.89 -8.00
CA GLN A 318 12.28 13.70 -6.80
C GLN A 318 11.97 12.83 -5.57
N ALA A 319 11.27 11.71 -5.75
CA ALA A 319 11.02 10.75 -4.68
C ALA A 319 12.32 10.09 -4.19
N ILE A 320 13.22 9.71 -5.11
CA ILE A 320 14.55 9.17 -4.77
C ILE A 320 15.40 10.24 -4.06
N ASP A 321 15.43 11.48 -4.60
CA ASP A 321 16.15 12.61 -3.97
C ASP A 321 15.66 12.82 -2.52
N LEU A 322 14.34 12.85 -2.32
CA LEU A 322 13.75 13.02 -0.99
C LEU A 322 14.07 11.85 -0.05
N ALA A 323 14.00 10.61 -0.56
CA ALA A 323 14.31 9.42 0.24
C ALA A 323 15.79 9.40 0.67
N ILE A 324 16.72 9.76 -0.22
CA ILE A 324 18.15 9.91 0.10
C ILE A 324 18.35 10.99 1.15
N ALA A 325 17.78 12.18 0.94
CA ALA A 325 17.95 13.31 1.85
C ALA A 325 17.42 13.02 3.26
N ARG A 326 16.40 12.17 3.39
CA ARG A 326 15.80 11.76 4.67
C ARG A 326 16.37 10.44 5.23
N GLY A 327 17.34 9.82 4.56
CA GLY A 327 17.91 8.54 4.98
C GLY A 327 16.92 7.37 4.94
N MET A 328 15.85 7.46 4.12
CA MET A 328 14.88 6.40 3.99
C MET A 328 15.45 5.21 3.21
N LYS A 329 14.99 4.00 3.54
CA LYS A 329 15.44 2.75 2.92
C LYS A 329 14.78 2.48 1.57
N TRP A 330 13.50 2.83 1.43
CA TRP A 330 12.68 2.38 0.31
C TRP A 330 11.88 3.52 -0.32
N VAL A 331 11.65 3.40 -1.63
CA VAL A 331 10.61 4.13 -2.34
C VAL A 331 9.71 3.11 -3.03
N GLU A 332 8.44 3.07 -2.64
CA GLU A 332 7.39 2.32 -3.33
C GLU A 332 6.64 3.27 -4.26
N ALA A 333 6.63 2.99 -5.55
CA ALA A 333 6.07 3.89 -6.56
C ALA A 333 4.73 3.38 -7.16
N GLY A 334 3.91 2.67 -6.35
CA GLY A 334 2.62 2.12 -6.74
C GLY A 334 2.72 0.81 -7.54
N ALA A 335 1.55 0.22 -7.85
CA ALA A 335 1.43 -1.16 -8.32
C ALA A 335 1.91 -1.45 -9.74
N GLN A 336 1.93 -0.48 -10.67
CA GLN A 336 2.12 -0.73 -12.09
C GLN A 336 3.34 -0.01 -12.65
N GLY A 337 3.91 -0.56 -13.74
CA GLY A 337 4.85 0.12 -14.63
C GLY A 337 6.26 -0.47 -14.70
N GLU A 338 6.49 -1.35 -15.67
CA GLU A 338 7.82 -1.91 -15.98
C GLU A 338 8.87 -0.85 -16.32
N HIS A 339 8.44 0.34 -16.79
CA HIS A 339 9.34 1.46 -17.02
C HIS A 339 10.10 1.92 -15.78
N LYS A 340 9.66 1.54 -14.56
CA LYS A 340 10.35 1.77 -13.28
C LYS A 340 11.68 1.03 -13.21
N LEU A 341 11.75 -0.19 -13.77
CA LEU A 341 12.97 -1.00 -13.78
C LEU A 341 14.17 -0.22 -14.33
N THR A 342 13.99 0.50 -15.44
CA THR A 342 15.07 1.26 -16.04
C THR A 342 15.54 2.46 -15.22
N ARG A 343 14.83 2.80 -14.15
CA ARG A 343 15.06 3.94 -13.23
C ARG A 343 15.54 3.52 -11.85
N GLY A 344 15.89 2.24 -11.69
CA GLY A 344 16.48 1.73 -10.43
C GLY A 344 15.48 1.07 -9.48
N TYR A 345 14.21 0.98 -9.84
CA TYR A 345 13.22 0.24 -9.08
C TYR A 345 13.28 -1.22 -9.49
N LEU A 346 13.64 -2.10 -8.58
CA LEU A 346 13.71 -3.53 -8.85
C LEU A 346 12.39 -4.24 -8.51
N PRO A 347 12.09 -5.36 -9.17
CA PRO A 347 10.93 -6.17 -8.83
C PRO A 347 11.07 -6.70 -7.40
N THR A 348 9.99 -6.59 -6.65
CA THR A 348 9.90 -6.99 -5.24
C THR A 348 8.62 -7.78 -5.05
N GLN A 349 8.71 -8.91 -4.36
CA GLN A 349 7.54 -9.72 -4.05
C GLN A 349 6.58 -8.97 -3.15
N THR A 350 5.30 -9.13 -3.43
CA THR A 350 4.20 -8.70 -2.56
C THR A 350 3.27 -9.86 -2.30
N HIS A 351 2.67 -9.90 -1.13
CA HIS A 351 1.93 -11.06 -0.66
C HIS A 351 0.46 -10.75 -0.39
N SER A 352 -0.36 -11.76 -0.56
CA SER A 352 -1.75 -11.76 -0.10
C SER A 352 -2.15 -13.15 0.36
N LEU A 353 -3.18 -13.19 1.21
CA LEU A 353 -3.75 -14.41 1.77
C LEU A 353 -5.21 -14.50 1.40
N HIS A 354 -5.69 -15.71 1.13
CA HIS A 354 -7.05 -15.92 0.65
C HIS A 354 -7.68 -17.12 1.34
N TRP A 355 -8.92 -16.95 1.76
CA TRP A 355 -9.80 -18.03 2.17
C TRP A 355 -11.05 -18.02 1.29
N VAL A 356 -11.49 -19.19 0.88
CA VAL A 356 -12.66 -19.37 0.00
C VAL A 356 -13.59 -20.38 0.65
N ARG A 357 -14.89 -20.04 0.67
CA ARG A 357 -15.91 -20.84 1.34
C ARG A 357 -16.16 -22.19 0.66
N ASP A 358 -16.31 -22.20 -0.66
CA ASP A 358 -16.56 -23.41 -1.43
C ASP A 358 -15.30 -24.26 -1.56
N PRO A 359 -15.28 -25.51 -1.06
CA PRO A 359 -14.07 -26.33 -1.08
C PRO A 359 -13.57 -26.66 -2.50
N GLY A 360 -14.50 -26.93 -3.43
CA GLY A 360 -14.14 -27.24 -4.82
C GLY A 360 -13.51 -26.05 -5.53
N PHE A 361 -14.02 -24.85 -5.26
CA PHE A 361 -13.44 -23.61 -5.79
C PHE A 361 -12.11 -23.27 -5.09
N ALA A 362 -11.99 -23.50 -3.78
CA ALA A 362 -10.74 -23.34 -3.04
C ALA A 362 -9.62 -24.24 -3.60
N ASP A 363 -9.92 -25.51 -3.90
CA ASP A 363 -8.97 -26.45 -4.52
C ASP A 363 -8.52 -25.98 -5.92
N ALA A 364 -9.44 -25.44 -6.72
CA ALA A 364 -9.12 -24.89 -8.04
C ALA A 364 -8.21 -23.67 -7.94
N ILE A 365 -8.50 -22.75 -7.01
CA ILE A 365 -7.68 -21.58 -6.75
C ILE A 365 -6.31 -21.97 -6.21
N SER A 366 -6.21 -22.94 -5.30
CA SER A 366 -4.93 -23.40 -4.73
C SER A 366 -3.97 -23.87 -5.83
N ARG A 367 -4.46 -24.72 -6.75
CA ARG A 367 -3.65 -25.18 -7.90
C ARG A 367 -3.21 -24.03 -8.83
N TYR A 368 -4.11 -23.07 -9.07
CA TYR A 368 -3.77 -21.89 -9.85
C TYR A 368 -2.68 -21.05 -9.18
N LEU A 369 -2.78 -20.82 -7.86
CA LEU A 369 -1.81 -20.04 -7.10
C LEU A 369 -0.42 -20.70 -7.01
N GLU A 370 -0.34 -22.02 -7.01
CA GLU A 370 0.94 -22.74 -7.08
C GLU A 370 1.67 -22.46 -8.38
N ALA A 371 0.96 -22.53 -9.51
CA ALA A 371 1.53 -22.25 -10.83
C ALA A 371 1.88 -20.75 -10.98
N GLU A 372 0.99 -19.83 -10.53
CA GLU A 372 1.22 -18.39 -10.56
C GLU A 372 2.46 -18.00 -9.75
N ARG A 373 2.64 -18.57 -8.54
CA ARG A 373 3.79 -18.29 -7.66
C ARG A 373 5.12 -18.67 -8.32
N ALA A 374 5.18 -19.86 -8.94
CA ALA A 374 6.37 -20.30 -9.66
C ALA A 374 6.73 -19.35 -10.81
N ALA A 375 5.74 -18.96 -11.61
CA ALA A 375 5.92 -18.03 -12.73
C ALA A 375 6.38 -16.64 -12.26
N ILE A 376 5.79 -16.10 -11.20
CA ILE A 376 6.17 -14.78 -10.65
C ILE A 376 7.61 -14.82 -10.09
N THR A 377 8.00 -15.91 -9.43
CA THR A 377 9.37 -16.04 -8.92
C THR A 377 10.39 -16.00 -10.06
N GLU A 378 10.14 -16.78 -11.12
CA GLU A 378 10.99 -16.78 -12.31
C GLU A 378 11.02 -15.41 -12.99
N GLU A 379 9.88 -14.74 -13.12
CA GLU A 379 9.80 -13.38 -13.70
C GLU A 379 10.62 -12.36 -12.90
N ILE A 380 10.55 -12.40 -11.57
CA ILE A 380 11.33 -11.52 -10.70
C ILE A 380 12.84 -11.74 -10.88
N GLU A 381 13.29 -12.99 -10.98
CA GLU A 381 14.70 -13.33 -11.23
C GLU A 381 15.17 -12.73 -12.56
N ILE A 382 14.41 -13.01 -13.63
CA ILE A 382 14.70 -12.50 -14.98
C ILE A 382 14.76 -10.96 -14.98
N LEU A 383 13.74 -10.30 -14.46
CA LEU A 383 13.68 -8.84 -14.44
C LEU A 383 14.80 -8.22 -13.60
N THR A 384 15.19 -8.87 -12.49
CA THR A 384 16.32 -8.43 -11.66
C THR A 384 17.63 -8.46 -12.42
N GLU A 385 17.88 -9.50 -13.23
CA GLU A 385 19.05 -9.60 -14.09
C GLU A 385 19.12 -8.49 -15.17
N TYR A 386 17.95 -8.06 -15.66
CA TYR A 386 17.81 -6.94 -16.60
C TYR A 386 17.81 -5.57 -15.92
N GLY A 387 17.98 -5.52 -14.59
CA GLY A 387 18.07 -4.30 -13.80
C GLY A 387 19.10 -3.31 -14.34
N PRO A 388 19.00 -2.04 -13.94
CA PRO A 388 19.83 -0.98 -14.52
C PRO A 388 21.24 -0.92 -13.89
N PHE A 389 21.49 -1.66 -12.82
CA PHE A 389 22.73 -1.60 -12.04
C PHE A 389 23.91 -2.20 -12.79
N LYS A 390 25.11 -1.80 -12.41
CA LYS A 390 26.35 -2.43 -12.89
C LYS A 390 26.38 -3.89 -12.45
N LYS A 391 26.69 -4.81 -13.35
CA LYS A 391 27.02 -6.17 -12.96
C LYS A 391 28.37 -6.14 -12.25
N ILE A 392 28.42 -6.63 -11.02
CA ILE A 392 29.68 -6.83 -10.31
C ILE A 392 30.41 -7.96 -11.05
N GLN A 393 31.54 -7.66 -11.70
CA GLN A 393 32.44 -8.70 -12.15
C GLN A 393 33.03 -9.31 -10.88
N ILE A 394 32.57 -10.51 -10.52
CA ILE A 394 33.31 -11.35 -9.59
C ILE A 394 34.58 -11.74 -10.34
N GLU A 395 35.71 -11.08 -10.06
CA GLU A 395 37.00 -11.60 -10.46
C GLU A 395 37.17 -12.93 -9.71
N GLU A 396 37.01 -14.03 -10.43
CA GLU A 396 37.47 -15.33 -9.97
C GLU A 396 38.98 -15.18 -9.78
N GLN A 397 39.44 -15.05 -8.53
CA GLN A 397 40.83 -15.21 -8.20
C GLN A 397 41.18 -16.67 -8.45
N GLN A 398 41.90 -16.88 -9.56
CA GLN A 398 42.61 -18.12 -9.87
C GLN A 398 43.77 -18.32 -8.93
#